data_ee9eb89add558e63ea1cb62c3a33a7db
#
_entry.id   ee9eb89add558e63ea1cb62c3a33a7db
#
_cell.length_a   1.000
_cell.length_b   1.000
_cell.length_c   1.000
_cell.angle_alpha   90.00
_cell.angle_beta   90.00
_cell.angle_gamma   90.00
#
_symmetry.space_group_name_H-M   'P 1'
#
loop_
_entity.id
_entity.type
_entity.pdbx_description
1 polymer ?
#
loop_
_entity_poly.entity_id
_entity_poly.type
_entity_poly.pdbx_seq_one_letter_code
_entity_poly.pdbx_strand_id
1 'polypeptide(L)'
;MLDARFVVCEPRGRHRYYRLADAEVAHALEALALVAERDGHDRAWGHPARKRLRFARCCYGHLAGQLAVTVFDALQREGRMTSAADGYELTEAGMQWLHGLGMNPGSPSGRRRFAYRCLDWSERRDHLAGQLADEIYQHFTKAGWLRRAAGRAVEVTFSGQQELLPRLSAGAR
;
A
#
# COMPACT_ATOMS: atom_id res chain seq x y z
N MET A 1 -12.73 22.38 -4.41
CA MET A 1 -12.28 21.08 -3.87
C MET A 1 -13.02 20.69 -2.59
N LEU A 2 -13.24 21.61 -1.63
CA LEU A 2 -14.08 21.33 -0.45
C LEU A 2 -15.54 21.12 -0.84
N ASP A 3 -16.13 22.04 -1.61
CA ASP A 3 -17.52 21.96 -2.07
C ASP A 3 -17.79 20.72 -2.93
N ALA A 4 -16.79 20.30 -3.72
CA ALA A 4 -16.83 19.06 -4.52
C ALA A 4 -16.52 17.78 -3.71
N ARG A 5 -16.32 17.91 -2.41
CA ARG A 5 -16.02 16.80 -1.48
C ARG A 5 -14.77 15.95 -1.83
N PHE A 6 -13.79 16.52 -2.55
CA PHE A 6 -12.52 15.84 -2.79
C PHE A 6 -11.60 15.87 -1.56
N VAL A 7 -11.74 16.89 -0.74
CA VAL A 7 -10.97 17.04 0.49
C VAL A 7 -11.89 17.44 1.64
N VAL A 8 -11.53 17.02 2.84
CA VAL A 8 -12.11 17.48 4.10
C VAL A 8 -11.11 18.32 4.84
N CYS A 9 -11.60 19.31 5.56
CA CYS A 9 -10.80 20.22 6.38
C CYS A 9 -11.01 19.90 7.85
N GLU A 10 -9.92 19.68 8.57
CA GLU A 10 -9.91 19.48 10.02
C GLU A 10 -9.22 20.68 10.68
N PRO A 11 -9.96 21.60 11.31
CA PRO A 11 -9.35 22.70 12.06
C PRO A 11 -8.73 22.19 13.36
N ARG A 12 -7.47 22.58 13.62
CA ARG A 12 -6.77 22.30 14.88
C ARG A 12 -6.11 23.58 15.37
N GLY A 13 -6.77 24.28 16.29
CA GLY A 13 -6.37 25.60 16.76
C GLY A 13 -6.36 26.62 15.61
N ARG A 14 -5.20 27.25 15.36
CA ARG A 14 -5.03 28.24 14.27
C ARG A 14 -4.74 27.62 12.91
N HIS A 15 -4.54 26.30 12.82
CA HIS A 15 -4.17 25.59 11.62
C HIS A 15 -5.36 24.85 11.03
N ARG A 16 -5.41 24.77 9.70
CA ARG A 16 -6.37 23.97 8.94
C ARG A 16 -5.60 22.84 8.24
N TYR A 17 -5.95 21.61 8.57
CA TYR A 17 -5.39 20.42 7.95
C TYR A 17 -6.37 19.88 6.92
N TYR A 18 -5.87 19.58 5.74
CA TYR A 18 -6.66 19.03 4.65
C TYR A 18 -6.24 17.59 4.40
N ARG A 19 -7.21 16.72 4.22
CA ARG A 19 -6.98 15.34 3.79
C ARG A 19 -7.97 14.97 2.69
N LEU A 20 -7.66 13.93 1.90
CA LEU A 20 -8.61 13.37 0.94
C LEU A 20 -9.87 12.91 1.67
N ALA A 21 -11.02 13.08 1.02
CA ALA A 21 -12.30 12.76 1.63
C ALA A 21 -12.42 11.26 1.91
N ASP A 22 -12.06 10.43 0.94
CA ASP A 22 -12.23 8.98 0.98
C ASP A 22 -11.21 8.28 0.05
N ALA A 23 -11.32 6.94 -0.01
CA ALA A 23 -10.47 6.09 -0.82
C ALA A 23 -10.75 6.24 -2.32
N GLU A 24 -11.96 6.53 -2.72
CA GLU A 24 -12.39 6.72 -4.11
C GLU A 24 -11.69 7.94 -4.72
N VAL A 25 -11.60 9.03 -3.96
CA VAL A 25 -10.83 10.22 -4.37
C VAL A 25 -9.34 9.88 -4.50
N ALA A 26 -8.79 9.12 -3.57
CA ALA A 26 -7.40 8.68 -3.64
C ALA A 26 -7.15 7.84 -4.90
N HIS A 27 -8.01 6.88 -5.21
CA HIS A 27 -7.91 6.04 -6.41
C HIS A 27 -8.04 6.85 -7.70
N ALA A 28 -8.94 7.83 -7.75
CA ALA A 28 -9.07 8.72 -8.91
C ALA A 28 -7.78 9.51 -9.16
N LEU A 29 -7.14 10.03 -8.11
CA LEU A 29 -5.86 10.74 -8.22
C LEU A 29 -4.71 9.82 -8.65
N GLU A 30 -4.64 8.59 -8.15
CA GLU A 30 -3.65 7.59 -8.59
C GLU A 30 -3.85 7.23 -10.09
N ALA A 31 -5.11 7.12 -10.55
CA ALA A 31 -5.42 6.89 -11.96
C ALA A 31 -5.03 8.08 -12.85
N LEU A 32 -5.27 9.31 -12.40
CA LEU A 32 -4.81 10.52 -13.10
C LEU A 32 -3.29 10.61 -13.16
N ALA A 33 -2.59 10.20 -12.10
CA ALA A 33 -1.13 10.15 -12.09
C ALA A 33 -0.57 9.18 -13.14
N LEU A 34 -1.24 8.04 -13.39
CA LEU A 34 -0.89 7.12 -14.49
C LEU A 34 -0.97 7.80 -15.86
N VAL A 35 -1.99 8.62 -16.07
CA VAL A 35 -2.15 9.36 -17.34
C VAL A 35 -1.05 10.41 -17.48
N ALA A 36 -0.81 11.17 -16.41
CA ALA A 36 0.18 12.26 -16.41
C ALA A 36 1.63 11.76 -16.63
N GLU A 37 1.94 10.54 -16.21
CA GLU A 37 3.29 9.95 -16.32
C GLU A 37 3.48 9.11 -17.61
N ARG A 38 2.54 9.14 -18.57
CA ARG A 38 2.63 8.31 -19.80
C ARG A 38 3.89 8.57 -20.61
N ASP A 39 4.22 9.84 -20.81
CA ASP A 39 5.29 10.26 -21.72
C ASP A 39 6.59 10.67 -21.01
N GLY A 40 6.60 10.73 -19.69
CA GLY A 40 7.71 11.24 -18.88
C GLY A 40 8.29 10.25 -17.88
N HIS A 41 7.91 8.97 -17.95
CA HIS A 41 8.17 7.98 -16.90
C HIS A 41 9.64 7.92 -16.46
N ASP A 42 10.58 7.77 -17.36
CA ASP A 42 12.00 7.61 -17.01
C ASP A 42 12.66 8.90 -16.49
N ARG A 43 12.31 10.06 -17.08
CA ARG A 43 12.85 11.37 -16.67
C ARG A 43 12.31 11.80 -15.30
N ALA A 44 11.06 11.47 -14.99
CA ALA A 44 10.43 11.82 -13.72
C ALA A 44 11.11 11.19 -12.51
N TRP A 45 11.74 10.02 -12.67
CA TRP A 45 12.32 9.24 -11.57
C TRP A 45 13.80 9.53 -11.26
N GLY A 46 14.42 10.47 -11.95
CA GLY A 46 15.81 10.87 -11.68
C GLY A 46 16.05 11.45 -10.28
N HIS A 47 15.07 12.19 -9.75
CA HIS A 47 15.21 12.89 -8.46
C HIS A 47 15.13 11.93 -7.26
N PRO A 48 16.06 12.02 -6.26
CA PRO A 48 16.10 11.10 -5.12
C PRO A 48 14.81 10.98 -4.32
N ALA A 49 14.07 12.09 -4.13
CA ALA A 49 12.77 12.07 -3.44
C ALA A 49 11.71 11.25 -4.20
N ARG A 50 11.70 11.33 -5.52
CA ARG A 50 10.79 10.52 -6.36
C ARG A 50 11.17 9.05 -6.34
N LYS A 51 12.46 8.71 -6.36
CA LYS A 51 12.93 7.32 -6.21
C LYS A 51 12.45 6.69 -4.90
N ARG A 52 12.51 7.44 -3.80
CA ARG A 52 11.97 6.98 -2.51
C ARG A 52 10.46 6.72 -2.57
N LEU A 53 9.69 7.64 -3.15
CA LEU A 53 8.24 7.48 -3.33
C LEU A 53 7.90 6.29 -4.24
N ARG A 54 8.69 6.06 -5.29
CA ARG A 54 8.54 4.90 -6.17
C ARG A 54 8.81 3.61 -5.44
N PHE A 55 9.87 3.56 -4.65
CA PHE A 55 10.24 2.36 -3.90
C PHE A 55 9.16 1.96 -2.89
N ALA A 56 8.79 2.89 -1.98
CA ALA A 56 7.71 2.64 -1.04
C ALA A 56 7.06 3.94 -0.57
N ARG A 57 5.75 3.96 -0.53
CA ARG A 57 4.94 5.08 -0.05
C ARG A 57 3.66 4.60 0.59
N CYS A 58 3.02 5.47 1.36
CA CYS A 58 1.65 5.26 1.83
C CYS A 58 0.67 5.79 0.77
N CYS A 59 -0.24 4.93 0.31
CA CYS A 59 -1.39 5.27 -0.51
C CYS A 59 -2.64 5.23 0.36
N TYR A 60 -3.17 6.39 0.70
CA TYR A 60 -4.35 6.61 1.55
C TYR A 60 -4.33 5.91 2.93
N GLY A 61 -4.01 4.64 3.04
CA GLY A 61 -3.93 3.89 4.31
C GLY A 61 -3.04 2.66 4.22
N HIS A 62 -2.75 2.21 3.02
CA HIS A 62 -1.97 1.01 2.74
C HIS A 62 -0.63 1.33 2.06
N LEU A 63 0.23 0.34 1.96
CA LEU A 63 1.52 0.44 1.30
C LEU A 63 1.35 0.46 -0.22
N ALA A 64 2.14 1.27 -0.93
CA ALA A 64 2.21 1.37 -2.38
C ALA A 64 3.67 1.50 -2.85
N GLY A 65 3.89 1.44 -4.16
CA GLY A 65 5.22 1.42 -4.78
C GLY A 65 5.75 0.01 -4.97
N GLN A 66 7.02 -0.09 -5.37
CA GLN A 66 7.69 -1.37 -5.68
C GLN A 66 7.56 -2.40 -4.55
N LEU A 67 7.73 -1.96 -3.31
CA LEU A 67 7.62 -2.85 -2.15
C LEU A 67 6.21 -3.43 -2.02
N ALA A 68 5.17 -2.63 -2.23
CA ALA A 68 3.79 -3.09 -2.13
C ALA A 68 3.43 -4.07 -3.26
N VAL A 69 3.90 -3.80 -4.47
CA VAL A 69 3.78 -4.73 -5.61
C VAL A 69 4.48 -6.05 -5.27
N THR A 70 5.69 -6.00 -4.68
CA THR A 70 6.41 -7.21 -4.25
C THR A 70 5.64 -8.00 -3.20
N VAL A 71 5.04 -7.34 -2.22
CA VAL A 71 4.17 -8.00 -1.21
C VAL A 71 2.98 -8.67 -1.88
N PHE A 72 2.31 -7.98 -2.79
CA PHE A 72 1.14 -8.50 -3.49
C PHE A 72 1.50 -9.69 -4.38
N ASP A 73 2.59 -9.61 -5.12
CA ASP A 73 3.12 -10.71 -5.92
C ASP A 73 3.43 -11.95 -5.07
N ALA A 74 4.03 -11.76 -3.89
CA ALA A 74 4.34 -12.86 -2.99
C ALA A 74 3.07 -13.54 -2.45
N LEU A 75 2.01 -12.76 -2.20
CA LEU A 75 0.72 -13.30 -1.79
C LEU A 75 0.03 -14.09 -2.91
N GLN A 76 0.08 -13.59 -4.15
CA GLN A 76 -0.55 -14.26 -5.29
C GLN A 76 0.22 -15.49 -5.78
N ARG A 77 1.53 -15.35 -5.97
CA ARG A 77 2.40 -16.39 -6.55
C ARG A 77 2.39 -17.70 -5.77
N GLU A 78 2.25 -17.62 -4.47
CA GLU A 78 2.26 -18.78 -3.58
C GLU A 78 0.86 -19.22 -3.16
N GLY A 79 -0.17 -18.80 -3.90
CA GLY A 79 -1.55 -19.18 -3.63
C GLY A 79 -2.06 -18.76 -2.24
N ARG A 80 -1.48 -17.72 -1.66
CA ARG A 80 -1.85 -17.20 -0.33
C ARG A 80 -3.15 -16.40 -0.36
N MET A 81 -3.59 -16.00 -1.54
CA MET A 81 -4.88 -15.37 -1.78
C MET A 81 -5.59 -16.00 -2.96
N THR A 82 -6.90 -16.03 -2.91
CA THR A 82 -7.79 -16.45 -4.00
C THR A 82 -8.74 -15.32 -4.37
N SER A 83 -9.21 -15.31 -5.63
CA SER A 83 -10.20 -14.34 -6.10
C SER A 83 -11.54 -14.59 -5.44
N ALA A 84 -12.22 -13.52 -5.02
CA ALA A 84 -13.57 -13.51 -4.48
C ALA A 84 -14.44 -12.51 -5.25
N ALA A 85 -15.73 -12.48 -5.01
CA ALA A 85 -16.69 -11.61 -5.72
C ALA A 85 -16.30 -10.11 -5.65
N ASP A 86 -15.82 -9.66 -4.48
CA ASP A 86 -15.45 -8.25 -4.23
C ASP A 86 -13.92 -8.04 -4.09
N GLY A 87 -13.11 -8.93 -4.65
CA GLY A 87 -11.67 -8.80 -4.60
C GLY A 87 -10.94 -10.10 -4.29
N TYR A 88 -10.37 -10.22 -3.09
CA TYR A 88 -9.57 -11.38 -2.67
C TYR A 88 -9.92 -11.83 -1.26
N GLU A 89 -9.71 -13.12 -1.02
CA GLU A 89 -9.76 -13.76 0.29
C GLU A 89 -8.42 -14.42 0.60
N LEU A 90 -8.06 -14.50 1.87
CA LEU A 90 -6.89 -15.27 2.31
C LEU A 90 -7.19 -16.76 2.25
N THR A 91 -6.26 -17.51 1.71
CA THR A 91 -6.24 -18.97 1.85
C THR A 91 -5.66 -19.38 3.19
N GLU A 92 -5.76 -20.67 3.53
CA GLU A 92 -5.07 -21.23 4.72
C GLU A 92 -3.56 -20.97 4.67
N ALA A 93 -2.94 -21.12 3.49
CA ALA A 93 -1.52 -20.79 3.29
C ALA A 93 -1.22 -19.30 3.52
N GLY A 94 -2.15 -18.42 3.13
CA GLY A 94 -2.04 -16.99 3.41
C GLY A 94 -2.13 -16.65 4.88
N MET A 95 -3.05 -17.27 5.60
CA MET A 95 -3.18 -17.12 7.05
C MET A 95 -1.91 -17.59 7.77
N GLN A 96 -1.41 -18.78 7.43
CA GLN A 96 -0.19 -19.34 8.02
C GLN A 96 1.03 -18.44 7.74
N TRP A 97 1.15 -17.90 6.54
CA TRP A 97 2.23 -16.98 6.21
C TRP A 97 2.17 -15.68 7.03
N LEU A 98 0.99 -15.09 7.19
CA LEU A 98 0.81 -13.88 8.01
C LEU A 98 1.08 -14.17 9.49
N HIS A 99 0.64 -15.33 10.00
CA HIS A 99 0.97 -15.78 11.35
C HIS A 99 2.49 -15.95 11.53
N GLY A 100 3.19 -16.49 10.52
CA GLY A 100 4.66 -16.59 10.51
C GLY A 100 5.38 -15.23 10.51
N LEU A 101 4.70 -14.16 10.09
CA LEU A 101 5.15 -12.78 10.23
C LEU A 101 4.78 -12.17 11.60
N GLY A 102 4.12 -12.91 12.48
CA GLY A 102 3.61 -12.42 13.76
C GLY A 102 2.33 -11.60 13.64
N MET A 103 1.64 -11.68 12.51
CA MET A 103 0.40 -10.98 12.24
C MET A 103 -0.80 -11.92 12.35
N ASN A 104 -1.83 -11.48 13.07
CA ASN A 104 -3.13 -12.14 13.10
C ASN A 104 -4.15 -11.21 12.41
N PRO A 105 -4.43 -11.41 11.11
CA PRO A 105 -5.32 -10.52 10.38
C PRO A 105 -6.75 -10.65 10.92
N GLY A 106 -7.43 -9.51 11.00
CA GLY A 106 -8.83 -9.46 11.38
C GLY A 106 -9.73 -10.12 10.33
N SER A 107 -10.87 -10.62 10.78
CA SER A 107 -11.92 -11.06 9.84
C SER A 107 -12.48 -9.87 9.05
N PRO A 108 -12.98 -10.11 7.83
CA PRO A 108 -13.68 -9.05 7.09
C PRO A 108 -14.76 -8.40 7.96
N SER A 109 -14.71 -7.09 8.12
CA SER A 109 -15.59 -6.38 9.04
C SER A 109 -16.23 -5.14 8.41
N GLY A 110 -17.52 -4.94 8.67
CA GLY A 110 -18.26 -3.75 8.27
C GLY A 110 -18.46 -3.62 6.76
N ARG A 111 -18.63 -2.37 6.29
CA ARG A 111 -18.85 -2.03 4.88
C ARG A 111 -17.55 -1.91 4.07
N ARG A 112 -16.40 -2.03 4.71
CA ARG A 112 -15.11 -1.87 4.06
C ARG A 112 -14.71 -3.16 3.35
N ARG A 113 -14.27 -3.04 2.10
CA ARG A 113 -13.74 -4.18 1.34
C ARG A 113 -12.52 -4.76 2.04
N PHE A 114 -12.48 -6.09 2.16
CA PHE A 114 -11.41 -6.78 2.88
C PHE A 114 -10.07 -6.67 2.15
N ALA A 115 -10.03 -7.12 0.90
CA ALA A 115 -8.81 -7.10 0.09
C ALA A 115 -9.18 -6.92 -1.39
N TYR A 116 -8.53 -5.99 -2.08
CA TYR A 116 -8.73 -5.75 -3.50
C TYR A 116 -7.47 -5.15 -4.13
N ARG A 117 -7.40 -5.18 -5.46
CA ARG A 117 -6.29 -4.59 -6.20
C ARG A 117 -6.44 -3.08 -6.32
N CYS A 118 -5.33 -2.38 -6.16
CA CYS A 118 -5.19 -0.96 -6.43
C CYS A 118 -4.02 -0.78 -7.40
N LEU A 119 -4.27 -0.13 -8.55
CA LEU A 119 -3.26 0.07 -9.57
C LEU A 119 -2.21 1.08 -9.11
N ASP A 120 -0.95 0.67 -9.06
CA ASP A 120 0.17 1.55 -8.71
C ASP A 120 0.57 2.42 -9.92
N TRP A 121 0.44 3.74 -9.78
CA TRP A 121 0.75 4.68 -10.86
C TRP A 121 2.24 4.70 -11.23
N SER A 122 3.14 4.38 -10.29
CA SER A 122 4.58 4.40 -10.54
C SER A 122 5.12 3.10 -11.12
N GLU A 123 4.49 1.98 -10.80
CA GLU A 123 4.90 0.65 -11.26
C GLU A 123 4.02 0.12 -12.40
N ARG A 124 2.84 0.72 -12.61
CA ARG A 124 1.82 0.28 -13.57
C ARG A 124 1.41 -1.19 -13.36
N ARG A 125 1.45 -1.61 -12.11
CA ARG A 125 1.10 -2.94 -11.62
C ARG A 125 0.22 -2.81 -10.40
N ASP A 126 -0.56 -3.84 -10.13
CA ASP A 126 -1.43 -3.84 -8.97
C ASP A 126 -0.65 -4.07 -7.66
N HIS A 127 -1.10 -3.43 -6.60
CA HIS A 127 -0.76 -3.73 -5.22
C HIS A 127 -2.04 -3.95 -4.41
N LEU A 128 -1.89 -4.52 -3.22
CA LEU A 128 -3.01 -4.83 -2.35
C LEU A 128 -3.57 -3.57 -1.68
N ALA A 129 -4.88 -3.44 -1.66
CA ALA A 129 -5.64 -2.42 -0.94
C ALA A 129 -6.75 -3.07 -0.09
N GLY A 130 -7.40 -2.27 0.74
CA GLY A 130 -8.47 -2.72 1.63
C GLY A 130 -8.01 -2.93 3.06
N GLN A 131 -8.90 -3.51 3.88
CA GLN A 131 -8.65 -3.74 5.30
C GLN A 131 -7.35 -4.52 5.55
N LEU A 132 -7.16 -5.63 4.83
CA LEU A 132 -5.98 -6.47 4.96
C LEU A 132 -4.69 -5.72 4.64
N ALA A 133 -4.69 -4.90 3.58
CA ALA A 133 -3.51 -4.13 3.20
C ALA A 133 -3.12 -3.09 4.25
N ASP A 134 -4.10 -2.44 4.86
CA ASP A 134 -3.87 -1.49 5.95
C ASP A 134 -3.32 -2.21 7.19
N GLU A 135 -3.87 -3.38 7.53
CA GLU A 135 -3.41 -4.18 8.67
C GLU A 135 -1.96 -4.66 8.45
N ILE A 136 -1.60 -5.11 7.25
CA ILE A 136 -0.23 -5.47 6.88
C ILE A 136 0.71 -4.28 7.04
N TYR A 137 0.34 -3.12 6.51
CA TYR A 137 1.16 -1.91 6.62
C TYR A 137 1.35 -1.45 8.07
N GLN A 138 0.28 -1.48 8.85
CA GLN A 138 0.33 -1.15 10.27
C GLN A 138 1.19 -2.15 11.04
N HIS A 139 1.06 -3.44 10.76
CA HIS A 139 1.88 -4.48 11.38
C HIS A 139 3.37 -4.28 11.07
N PHE A 140 3.74 -4.10 9.80
CA PHE A 140 5.14 -3.87 9.40
C PHE A 140 5.72 -2.60 10.04
N THR A 141 4.90 -1.57 10.21
CA THR A 141 5.31 -0.34 10.90
C THR A 141 5.49 -0.58 12.39
N LYS A 142 4.56 -1.29 13.04
CA LYS A 142 4.61 -1.62 14.47
C LYS A 142 5.77 -2.57 14.81
N ALA A 143 6.07 -3.52 13.93
CA ALA A 143 7.23 -4.40 14.06
C ALA A 143 8.57 -3.68 13.85
N GLY A 144 8.54 -2.41 13.45
CA GLY A 144 9.74 -1.62 13.19
C GLY A 144 10.43 -1.97 11.86
N TRP A 145 9.80 -2.73 10.98
CA TRP A 145 10.34 -3.08 9.67
C TRP A 145 10.20 -1.94 8.66
N LEU A 146 9.14 -1.14 8.82
CA LEU A 146 8.89 0.05 8.02
C LEU A 146 8.83 1.29 8.90
N ARG A 147 9.26 2.42 8.36
CA ARG A 147 9.20 3.74 9.00
C ARG A 147 8.64 4.77 8.03
N ARG A 148 7.75 5.62 8.50
CA ARG A 148 7.32 6.81 7.75
C ARG A 148 8.48 7.79 7.61
N ALA A 149 8.65 8.33 6.40
CA ALA A 149 9.60 9.38 6.07
C ALA A 149 8.87 10.68 5.70
N ALA A 150 9.56 11.62 5.09
CA ALA A 150 8.95 12.89 4.69
C ALA A 150 7.81 12.69 3.68
N GLY A 151 6.70 13.39 3.90
CA GLY A 151 5.51 13.29 3.07
C GLY A 151 4.85 11.91 3.13
N ARG A 152 4.68 11.26 1.98
CA ARG A 152 4.10 9.92 1.87
C ARG A 152 5.14 8.80 1.79
N ALA A 153 6.43 9.13 1.74
CA ALA A 153 7.48 8.13 1.60
C ALA A 153 7.54 7.19 2.81
N VAL A 154 7.85 5.93 2.54
CA VAL A 154 8.07 4.88 3.54
C VAL A 154 9.47 4.31 3.32
N GLU A 155 10.18 4.04 4.38
CA GLU A 155 11.52 3.47 4.37
C GLU A 155 11.51 2.10 5.00
N VAL A 156 12.25 1.16 4.39
CA VAL A 156 12.57 -0.12 5.02
C VAL A 156 13.72 0.10 5.98
N THR A 157 13.52 -0.24 7.24
CA THR A 157 14.54 -0.14 8.29
C THR A 157 15.60 -1.23 8.14
N PHE A 158 16.67 -1.16 8.93
CA PHE A 158 17.67 -2.25 8.98
C PHE A 158 17.02 -3.59 9.37
N SER A 159 16.16 -3.61 10.39
CA SER A 159 15.42 -4.83 10.76
C SER A 159 14.49 -5.31 9.65
N GLY A 160 13.84 -4.40 8.94
CA GLY A 160 13.01 -4.74 7.77
C GLY A 160 13.81 -5.36 6.63
N GLN A 161 15.05 -4.92 6.40
CA GLN A 161 15.93 -5.52 5.41
C GLN A 161 16.33 -6.96 5.80
N GLN A 162 16.55 -7.21 7.08
CA GLN A 162 16.96 -8.53 7.57
C GLN A 162 15.79 -9.50 7.70
N GLU A 163 14.62 -9.02 8.05
CA GLU A 163 13.50 -9.88 8.42
C GLU A 163 12.35 -9.90 7.42
N LEU A 164 11.98 -8.75 6.83
CA LEU A 164 10.86 -8.67 5.91
C LEU A 164 11.27 -9.08 4.49
N LEU A 165 12.31 -8.47 3.92
CA LEU A 165 12.65 -8.66 2.51
C LEU A 165 12.97 -10.13 2.16
N PRO A 166 13.71 -10.91 2.98
CA PRO A 166 13.93 -12.32 2.69
C PRO A 166 12.64 -13.14 2.63
N ARG A 167 11.67 -12.84 3.51
CA ARG A 167 10.37 -13.53 3.53
C ARG A 167 9.48 -13.22 2.34
N LEU A 168 9.68 -12.06 1.68
CA LEU A 168 9.02 -11.72 0.42
C LEU A 168 9.67 -12.41 -0.78
N SER A 169 10.95 -12.71 -0.69
CA SER A 169 11.75 -13.33 -1.75
C SER A 169 11.76 -14.87 -1.69
N ALA A 170 11.38 -15.47 -0.59
CA ALA A 170 11.53 -16.90 -0.30
C ALA A 170 10.72 -17.85 -1.21
N GLY A 171 9.91 -17.35 -2.12
CA GLY A 171 9.18 -18.14 -3.13
C GLY A 171 9.60 -17.85 -4.58
N ALA A 172 10.70 -17.18 -4.79
CA ALA A 172 11.16 -16.74 -6.12
C ALA A 172 12.20 -17.71 -6.76
N ARG A 173 12.10 -19.03 -6.47
CA ARG A 173 12.90 -20.05 -7.15
C ARG A 173 12.08 -20.83 -8.15
#